data_fad6c0331137203a20e945d388f19ed2
#
_entry.id   fad6c0331137203a20e945d388f19ed2
#
_cell.length_a   1.000
_cell.length_b   1.000
_cell.length_c   1.000
_cell.angle_alpha   90.00
_cell.angle_beta   90.00
_cell.angle_gamma   90.00
#
_symmetry.space_group_name_H-M   'P 1'
#
loop_
_entity.id
_entity.type
_entity.pdbx_description
1 polymer ?
#
loop_
_entity_poly.entity_id
_entity_poly.type
_entity_poly.pdbx_seq_one_letter_code
_entity_poly.pdbx_strand_id
1 'polypeptide(L)'
;MTDAGFFKGQGTSAEQDARFADKKKKLMKTMKFGDNLSQKVDMARVKLECIRPWIIKRITELLNFEDEVVCDYVFNQLEERHPDPKEIQINITGFLNSKNARVFLTELWDLLLSAMENPEGVPSLLLDAKKAEILQRQGEDKRVQQELSRQENVRAKNAAANNKASNISVACNQLVPDTQLNGSSQRISSTTPMEIEESTAMGSGIVGSSSLKAP
;
A
#
# COMPACT_ATOMS: atom_id res chain seq x y z
N MET A 1 14.17 -23.75 61.99
CA MET A 1 13.88 -22.38 61.56
C MET A 1 13.83 -22.38 60.04
N THR A 2 12.65 -22.52 59.48
CA THR A 2 12.41 -22.52 58.04
C THR A 2 12.45 -21.08 57.57
N ASP A 3 13.48 -20.77 56.79
CA ASP A 3 13.60 -19.51 56.11
C ASP A 3 12.41 -19.36 55.19
N ALA A 4 11.51 -18.45 55.55
CA ALA A 4 10.32 -18.14 54.80
C ALA A 4 10.80 -17.57 53.47
N GLY A 5 10.70 -18.38 52.43
CA GLY A 5 11.09 -18.04 51.09
C GLY A 5 10.61 -16.65 50.74
N PHE A 6 11.53 -15.84 50.37
CA PHE A 6 11.38 -14.51 49.91
C PHE A 6 10.50 -14.52 48.66
N PHE A 7 9.20 -14.47 48.82
CA PHE A 7 8.25 -14.07 47.83
C PHE A 7 8.44 -12.56 47.60
N LYS A 8 9.38 -12.21 46.77
CA LYS A 8 9.48 -10.86 46.25
C LYS A 8 8.27 -10.69 45.34
N GLY A 9 7.19 -10.22 45.95
CA GLY A 9 5.95 -9.97 45.26
C GLY A 9 6.15 -9.00 44.14
N GLN A 10 5.49 -9.33 43.05
CA GLN A 10 4.99 -8.45 42.02
C GLN A 10 5.87 -7.33 41.54
N GLY A 11 6.52 -7.59 40.40
CA GLY A 11 6.69 -6.56 39.40
C GLY A 11 7.50 -5.35 39.84
N THR A 12 8.76 -5.53 40.22
CA THR A 12 9.68 -4.42 40.08
C THR A 12 9.73 -4.08 38.59
N SER A 13 9.32 -2.86 38.25
CA SER A 13 9.53 -2.28 36.92
C SER A 13 10.97 -2.53 36.51
N ALA A 14 11.21 -2.80 35.21
CA ALA A 14 12.57 -3.00 34.68
C ALA A 14 13.52 -1.83 35.03
N GLU A 15 12.97 -0.67 35.32
CA GLU A 15 13.71 0.53 35.78
C GLU A 15 14.12 0.45 37.24
N GLN A 16 13.41 -0.30 38.07
CA GLN A 16 13.69 -0.49 39.50
C GLN A 16 14.69 -1.61 39.75
N ASP A 17 14.93 -2.49 38.78
CA ASP A 17 15.94 -3.54 38.91
C ASP A 17 17.31 -3.02 38.48
N ALA A 18 18.23 -2.87 39.44
CA ALA A 18 19.61 -2.41 39.20
C ALA A 18 20.33 -3.22 38.11
N ARG A 19 20.01 -4.51 37.97
CA ARG A 19 20.60 -5.38 36.93
C ARG A 19 20.24 -4.94 35.53
N PHE A 20 19.01 -4.47 35.31
CA PHE A 20 18.58 -3.93 34.00
C PHE A 20 19.15 -2.54 33.75
N ALA A 21 19.20 -1.69 34.79
CA ALA A 21 19.82 -0.36 34.70
C ALA A 21 21.30 -0.44 34.35
N ASP A 22 22.06 -1.37 34.92
CA ASP A 22 23.45 -1.55 34.61
C ASP A 22 23.67 -2.10 33.20
N LYS A 23 22.79 -3.01 32.73
CA LYS A 23 22.82 -3.51 31.36
C LYS A 23 22.56 -2.41 30.34
N LYS A 24 21.57 -1.55 30.59
CA LYS A 24 21.24 -0.38 29.74
C LYS A 24 22.42 0.59 29.67
N LYS A 25 23.03 0.94 30.83
CA LYS A 25 24.22 1.80 30.89
C LYS A 25 25.42 1.20 30.14
N LYS A 26 25.61 -0.12 30.21
CA LYS A 26 26.67 -0.80 29.50
C LYS A 26 26.43 -0.78 28.00
N LEU A 27 25.20 -0.99 27.56
CA LEU A 27 24.83 -0.89 26.13
C LEU A 27 25.01 0.51 25.60
N MET A 28 24.62 1.57 26.35
CA MET A 28 24.85 2.94 25.98
C MET A 28 26.33 3.28 25.75
N LYS A 29 27.25 2.65 26.45
CA LYS A 29 28.70 2.86 26.29
C LYS A 29 29.31 2.07 25.14
N THR A 30 28.74 0.91 24.81
CA THR A 30 29.29 -0.02 23.81
C THR A 30 28.68 0.13 22.42
N MET A 31 27.45 0.61 22.34
CA MET A 31 26.76 0.77 21.06
C MET A 31 27.24 2.02 20.31
N LYS A 32 27.24 1.92 18.98
CA LYS A 32 27.51 3.05 18.10
C LYS A 32 26.21 3.77 17.77
N PHE A 33 26.16 5.06 17.98
CA PHE A 33 25.04 5.94 17.68
C PHE A 33 25.34 6.79 16.45
N GLY A 34 24.32 7.25 15.75
CA GLY A 34 24.46 8.25 14.68
C GLY A 34 24.73 9.64 15.26
N ASP A 35 25.42 10.49 14.52
CA ASP A 35 25.79 11.84 14.99
C ASP A 35 24.56 12.73 15.14
N ASN A 36 23.54 12.55 14.30
CA ASN A 36 22.26 13.26 14.33
C ASN A 36 21.44 12.96 15.59
N LEU A 37 21.65 11.81 16.25
CA LEU A 37 20.96 11.41 17.49
C LEU A 37 21.34 12.26 18.72
N SER A 38 22.30 13.17 18.61
CA SER A 38 22.59 14.14 19.66
C SER A 38 21.64 15.34 19.67
N GLN A 39 20.90 15.55 18.59
CA GLN A 39 19.94 16.64 18.48
C GLN A 39 18.61 16.26 19.12
N LYS A 40 18.04 17.18 19.89
CA LYS A 40 16.74 16.97 20.54
C LYS A 40 15.60 17.26 19.57
N VAL A 41 14.60 16.42 19.60
CA VAL A 41 13.35 16.58 18.84
C VAL A 41 12.22 16.95 19.79
N ASP A 42 11.37 17.89 19.40
CA ASP A 42 10.10 18.22 20.08
C ASP A 42 8.94 17.67 19.23
N MET A 43 8.38 16.56 19.69
CA MET A 43 7.28 15.86 19.01
C MET A 43 5.99 16.70 18.94
N ALA A 44 5.85 17.73 19.77
CA ALA A 44 4.71 18.65 19.68
C ALA A 44 4.69 19.46 18.35
N ARG A 45 5.84 19.58 17.70
CA ARG A 45 5.97 20.26 16.39
C ARG A 45 5.91 19.31 15.20
N VAL A 46 5.87 18.02 15.43
CA VAL A 46 5.94 16.97 14.40
C VAL A 46 4.58 16.30 14.24
N LYS A 47 4.11 16.17 13.02
CA LYS A 47 2.92 15.37 12.70
C LYS A 47 3.31 13.91 12.51
N LEU A 48 3.30 13.16 13.59
CA LEU A 48 3.68 11.73 13.60
C LEU A 48 2.86 10.90 12.62
N GLU A 49 1.59 11.23 12.43
CA GLU A 49 0.69 10.51 11.51
C GLU A 49 1.20 10.48 10.06
N CYS A 50 1.87 11.56 9.63
CA CYS A 50 2.45 11.62 8.28
C CYS A 50 3.68 10.72 8.14
N ILE A 51 4.37 10.42 9.25
CA ILE A 51 5.61 9.62 9.29
C ILE A 51 5.29 8.14 9.52
N ARG A 52 4.16 7.80 10.15
CA ARG A 52 3.75 6.41 10.43
C ARG A 52 3.85 5.47 9.23
N PRO A 53 3.35 5.81 8.02
CA PRO A 53 3.45 4.93 6.85
C PRO A 53 4.91 4.67 6.45
N TRP A 54 5.78 5.65 6.58
CA TRP A 54 7.20 5.51 6.31
C TRP A 54 7.86 4.55 7.33
N ILE A 55 7.54 4.70 8.62
CA ILE A 55 8.06 3.84 9.69
C ILE A 55 7.68 2.38 9.43
N ILE A 56 6.39 2.10 9.14
CA ILE A 56 5.89 0.75 8.85
C ILE A 56 6.65 0.16 7.67
N LYS A 57 6.72 0.89 6.56
CA LYS A 57 7.43 0.45 5.36
C LYS A 57 8.89 0.16 5.64
N ARG A 58 9.57 1.04 6.37
CA ARG A 58 11.01 0.89 6.66
C ARG A 58 11.31 -0.27 7.60
N ILE A 59 10.48 -0.49 8.61
CA ILE A 59 10.60 -1.65 9.51
C ILE A 59 10.38 -2.95 8.73
N THR A 60 9.34 -3.00 7.88
CA THR A 60 9.07 -4.15 7.01
C THR A 60 10.23 -4.46 6.07
N GLU A 61 10.86 -3.45 5.47
CA GLU A 61 12.05 -3.62 4.63
C GLU A 61 13.25 -4.20 5.41
N LEU A 62 13.44 -3.78 6.66
CA LEU A 62 14.56 -4.22 7.49
C LEU A 62 14.35 -5.59 8.12
N LEU A 63 13.12 -5.97 8.40
CA LEU A 63 12.73 -7.28 8.93
C LEU A 63 12.47 -8.30 7.82
N ASN A 64 12.15 -7.86 6.59
CA ASN A 64 11.63 -8.64 5.47
C ASN A 64 10.25 -9.28 5.72
N PHE A 65 9.55 -8.85 6.74
CA PHE A 65 8.15 -9.20 7.02
C PHE A 65 7.49 -8.05 7.78
N GLU A 66 6.17 -7.99 7.73
CA GLU A 66 5.38 -6.99 8.43
C GLU A 66 5.18 -7.42 9.90
N ASP A 67 5.59 -6.57 10.83
CA ASP A 67 5.44 -6.79 12.26
C ASP A 67 4.79 -5.57 12.92
N GLU A 68 3.50 -5.68 13.18
CA GLU A 68 2.70 -4.62 13.78
C GLU A 68 3.15 -4.31 15.21
N VAL A 69 3.56 -5.33 15.96
CA VAL A 69 3.98 -5.16 17.37
C VAL A 69 5.24 -4.30 17.47
N VAL A 70 6.21 -4.50 16.57
CA VAL A 70 7.42 -3.67 16.52
C VAL A 70 7.08 -2.25 16.11
N CYS A 71 6.17 -2.08 15.14
CA CYS A 71 5.72 -0.75 14.71
C CYS A 71 5.04 0.01 15.87
N ASP A 72 4.09 -0.62 16.55
CA ASP A 72 3.39 -0.01 17.69
C ASP A 72 4.33 0.31 18.84
N TYR A 73 5.32 -0.56 19.07
CA TYR A 73 6.34 -0.30 20.07
C TYR A 73 7.17 0.96 19.76
N VAL A 74 7.52 1.19 18.49
CA VAL A 74 8.19 2.42 18.05
C VAL A 74 7.27 3.63 18.21
N PHE A 75 5.99 3.51 17.85
CA PHE A 75 5.03 4.61 17.99
C PHE A 75 4.86 5.04 19.43
N ASN A 76 4.71 4.10 20.35
CA ASN A 76 4.59 4.38 21.78
C ASN A 76 5.81 5.14 22.34
N GLN A 77 7.02 4.83 21.85
CA GLN A 77 8.21 5.57 22.28
C GLN A 77 8.31 6.96 21.68
N LEU A 78 7.68 7.21 20.52
CA LEU A 78 7.62 8.51 19.87
C LEU A 78 6.46 9.39 20.39
N GLU A 79 5.56 8.87 21.22
CA GLU A 79 4.50 9.65 21.86
C GLU A 79 5.03 10.59 22.96
N GLU A 80 6.20 10.30 23.50
CA GLU A 80 6.86 11.24 24.41
C GLU A 80 7.17 12.56 23.71
N ARG A 81 7.02 13.67 24.45
CA ARG A 81 7.32 15.00 23.90
C ARG A 81 8.79 15.17 23.48
N HIS A 82 9.70 14.60 24.24
CA HIS A 82 11.13 14.64 24.00
C HIS A 82 11.75 13.25 24.12
N PRO A 83 11.57 12.40 23.12
CA PRO A 83 12.06 11.03 23.16
C PRO A 83 13.59 10.98 23.14
N ASP A 84 14.18 10.06 23.91
CA ASP A 84 15.63 9.83 23.89
C ASP A 84 15.98 8.84 22.76
N PRO A 85 16.64 9.31 21.68
CA PRO A 85 16.97 8.46 20.55
C PRO A 85 17.89 7.31 20.88
N LYS A 86 18.78 7.49 21.86
CA LYS A 86 19.72 6.42 22.27
C LYS A 86 18.99 5.32 22.99
N GLU A 87 18.02 5.66 23.80
CA GLU A 87 17.15 4.70 24.47
C GLU A 87 16.32 3.92 23.50
N ILE A 88 15.68 4.62 22.54
CA ILE A 88 14.89 4.00 21.47
C ILE A 88 15.76 3.03 20.67
N GLN A 89 16.99 3.40 20.29
CA GLN A 89 17.90 2.51 19.57
C GLN A 89 18.21 1.24 20.37
N ILE A 90 18.48 1.34 21.65
CA ILE A 90 18.77 0.20 22.51
C ILE A 90 17.56 -0.74 22.57
N ASN A 91 16.37 -0.18 22.77
CA ASN A 91 15.13 -0.91 22.89
C ASN A 91 14.78 -1.67 21.59
N ILE A 92 14.96 -1.03 20.44
CA ILE A 92 14.67 -1.61 19.12
C ILE A 92 15.74 -2.63 18.69
N THR A 93 16.95 -2.56 19.23
CA THR A 93 18.03 -3.51 18.88
C THR A 93 17.65 -4.97 19.13
N GLY A 94 16.75 -5.23 20.07
CA GLY A 94 16.22 -6.57 20.33
C GLY A 94 15.42 -7.17 19.17
N PHE A 95 14.81 -6.30 18.33
CA PHE A 95 13.97 -6.70 17.21
C PHE A 95 14.71 -6.60 15.87
N LEU A 96 15.41 -5.50 15.64
CA LEU A 96 15.99 -5.12 14.33
C LEU A 96 17.46 -5.46 14.14
N ASN A 97 18.15 -6.07 15.07
CA ASN A 97 19.60 -6.16 15.12
C ASN A 97 20.30 -4.79 15.25
N SER A 98 21.52 -4.78 15.79
CA SER A 98 22.25 -3.55 16.10
C SER A 98 22.57 -2.68 14.87
N LYS A 99 22.82 -3.29 13.70
CA LYS A 99 23.09 -2.56 12.45
C LYS A 99 21.83 -1.91 11.93
N ASN A 100 20.75 -2.68 11.80
CA ASN A 100 19.47 -2.22 11.26
C ASN A 100 18.82 -1.17 12.18
N ALA A 101 18.87 -1.37 13.49
CA ALA A 101 18.38 -0.41 14.47
C ALA A 101 19.11 0.94 14.34
N ARG A 102 20.42 0.93 14.15
CA ARG A 102 21.19 2.16 13.95
C ARG A 102 20.81 2.87 12.65
N VAL A 103 20.71 2.15 11.53
CA VAL A 103 20.32 2.72 10.24
C VAL A 103 18.92 3.32 10.33
N PHE A 104 17.98 2.53 10.85
CA PHE A 104 16.59 2.97 11.03
C PHE A 104 16.48 4.25 11.86
N LEU A 105 17.15 4.28 13.04
CA LEU A 105 17.10 5.46 13.90
C LEU A 105 17.76 6.69 13.30
N THR A 106 18.86 6.50 12.56
CA THR A 106 19.51 7.63 11.88
C THR A 106 18.58 8.24 10.85
N GLU A 107 17.98 7.43 9.98
CA GLU A 107 17.02 7.89 8.96
C GLU A 107 15.75 8.50 9.59
N LEU A 108 15.20 7.86 10.63
CA LEU A 108 14.02 8.37 11.34
C LEU A 108 14.32 9.73 11.97
N TRP A 109 15.49 9.87 12.60
CA TRP A 109 15.87 11.12 13.26
C TRP A 109 16.05 12.26 12.27
N ASP A 110 16.63 12.00 11.10
CA ASP A 110 16.74 12.99 10.02
C ASP A 110 15.35 13.45 9.54
N LEU A 111 14.39 12.54 9.44
CA LEU A 111 13.01 12.88 9.09
C LEU A 111 12.35 13.73 10.18
N LEU A 112 12.51 13.39 11.44
CA LEU A 112 11.94 14.14 12.56
C LEU A 112 12.54 15.56 12.66
N LEU A 113 13.83 15.70 12.46
CA LEU A 113 14.51 17.01 12.42
C LEU A 113 14.01 17.87 11.27
N SER A 114 13.92 17.29 10.07
CA SER A 114 13.33 17.95 8.88
C SER A 114 11.87 18.36 9.12
N ALA A 115 11.09 17.52 9.81
CA ALA A 115 9.72 17.87 10.17
C ALA A 115 9.63 19.05 11.13
N MET A 116 10.56 19.14 12.10
CA MET A 116 10.64 20.26 13.04
C MET A 116 10.98 21.59 12.37
N GLU A 117 11.80 21.56 11.33
CA GLU A 117 12.20 22.75 10.56
C GLU A 117 11.02 23.29 9.74
N ASN A 118 10.13 22.42 9.29
CA ASN A 118 8.96 22.79 8.51
C ASN A 118 7.84 23.34 9.41
N PRO A 119 7.20 24.46 9.04
CA PRO A 119 6.10 25.04 9.80
C PRO A 119 4.87 24.11 9.87
N GLU A 120 4.72 23.21 8.90
CA GLU A 120 3.62 22.26 8.85
C GLU A 120 3.86 21.00 9.67
N GLY A 121 5.06 20.80 10.20
CA GLY A 121 5.42 19.60 10.98
C GLY A 121 5.54 18.31 10.15
N VAL A 122 5.76 18.44 8.84
CA VAL A 122 5.90 17.30 7.90
C VAL A 122 7.28 17.34 7.26
N PRO A 123 8.00 16.20 7.18
CA PRO A 123 9.30 16.15 6.53
C PRO A 123 9.23 16.58 5.06
N SER A 124 10.21 17.38 4.60
CA SER A 124 10.26 17.85 3.20
C SER A 124 10.28 16.70 2.20
N LEU A 125 11.03 15.65 2.50
CA LEU A 125 11.12 14.44 1.67
C LEU A 125 9.75 13.78 1.42
N LEU A 126 8.91 13.68 2.45
CA LEU A 126 7.56 13.12 2.30
C LEU A 126 6.62 14.05 1.55
N LEU A 127 6.76 15.37 1.73
CA LEU A 127 6.02 16.36 0.97
C LEU A 127 6.33 16.29 -0.53
N ASP A 128 7.60 16.19 -0.89
CA ASP A 128 8.03 16.14 -2.28
C ASP A 128 7.62 14.81 -2.94
N ALA A 129 7.74 13.69 -2.22
CA ALA A 129 7.23 12.40 -2.68
C ALA A 129 5.71 12.44 -2.93
N LYS A 130 4.95 13.07 -2.03
CA LYS A 130 3.49 13.20 -2.18
C LYS A 130 3.10 14.13 -3.33
N LYS A 131 3.82 15.23 -3.51
CA LYS A 131 3.63 16.13 -4.67
C LYS A 131 3.89 15.39 -5.99
N ALA A 132 4.96 14.61 -6.07
CA ALA A 132 5.28 13.82 -7.26
C ALA A 132 4.18 12.79 -7.57
N GLU A 133 3.67 12.08 -6.54
CA GLU A 133 2.56 11.14 -6.69
C GLU A 133 1.29 11.82 -7.22
N ILE A 134 0.92 12.99 -6.66
CA ILE A 134 -0.25 13.76 -7.11
C ILE A 134 -0.10 14.19 -8.56
N LEU A 135 1.09 14.69 -8.96
CA LEU A 135 1.35 15.10 -10.34
C LEU A 135 1.27 13.93 -11.31
N GLN A 136 1.79 12.76 -10.93
CA GLN A 136 1.69 11.56 -11.73
C GLN A 136 0.24 11.12 -11.91
N ARG A 137 -0.54 11.05 -10.83
CA ARG A 137 -1.97 10.69 -10.86
C ARG A 137 -2.77 11.66 -11.73
N GLN A 138 -2.54 12.97 -11.61
CA GLN A 138 -3.19 13.97 -12.46
C GLN A 138 -2.82 13.79 -13.94
N GLY A 139 -1.58 13.37 -14.23
CA GLY A 139 -1.14 13.06 -15.59
C GLY A 139 -1.86 11.84 -16.16
N GLU A 140 -2.03 10.81 -15.37
CA GLU A 140 -2.77 9.59 -15.74
C GLU A 140 -4.25 9.87 -15.95
N ASP A 141 -4.88 10.62 -15.04
CA ASP A 141 -6.30 11.02 -15.15
C ASP A 141 -6.56 11.81 -16.44
N LYS A 142 -5.68 12.75 -16.79
CA LYS A 142 -5.76 13.50 -18.04
C LYS A 142 -5.64 12.60 -19.29
N ARG A 143 -4.75 11.59 -19.26
CA ARG A 143 -4.62 10.63 -20.36
C ARG A 143 -5.88 9.78 -20.51
N VAL A 144 -6.42 9.29 -19.41
CA VAL A 144 -7.67 8.51 -19.42
C VAL A 144 -8.82 9.36 -19.95
N GLN A 145 -8.94 10.60 -19.52
CA GLN A 145 -9.99 11.52 -19.97
C GLN A 145 -9.87 11.85 -21.47
N GLN A 146 -8.64 12.04 -21.97
CA GLN A 146 -8.38 12.23 -23.40
C GLN A 146 -8.76 11.00 -24.23
N GLU A 147 -8.43 9.81 -23.75
CA GLU A 147 -8.76 8.57 -24.45
C GLU A 147 -10.28 8.31 -24.45
N LEU A 148 -10.98 8.57 -23.35
CA LEU A 148 -12.45 8.51 -23.30
C LEU A 148 -13.09 9.48 -24.29
N SER A 149 -12.64 10.73 -24.33
CA SER A 149 -13.13 11.73 -25.26
C SER A 149 -12.87 11.34 -26.72
N ARG A 150 -11.72 10.69 -27.00
CA ARG A 150 -11.39 10.16 -28.31
C ARG A 150 -12.34 9.03 -28.71
N GLN A 151 -12.62 8.10 -27.79
CA GLN A 151 -13.53 7.00 -28.05
C GLN A 151 -14.96 7.48 -28.26
N GLU A 152 -15.43 8.45 -27.47
CA GLU A 152 -16.76 9.08 -27.67
C GLU A 152 -16.87 9.75 -29.04
N ASN A 153 -15.85 10.48 -29.46
CA ASN A 153 -15.82 11.10 -30.79
C ASN A 153 -15.84 10.06 -31.93
N VAL A 154 -15.14 8.94 -31.78
CA VAL A 154 -15.20 7.83 -32.76
C VAL A 154 -16.58 7.18 -32.77
N ARG A 155 -17.19 6.98 -31.61
CA ARG A 155 -18.55 6.44 -31.47
C ARG A 155 -19.58 7.35 -32.13
N ALA A 156 -19.50 8.67 -31.90
CA ALA A 156 -20.36 9.66 -32.49
C ALA A 156 -20.23 9.70 -34.01
N LYS A 157 -19.01 9.62 -34.54
CA LYS A 157 -18.76 9.57 -35.99
C LYS A 157 -19.35 8.30 -36.63
N ASN A 158 -19.18 7.16 -35.98
CA ASN A 158 -19.72 5.89 -36.46
C ASN A 158 -21.25 5.85 -36.41
N ALA A 159 -21.88 6.43 -35.39
CA ALA A 159 -23.34 6.57 -35.29
C ALA A 159 -23.88 7.48 -36.38
N ALA A 160 -23.22 8.61 -36.66
CA ALA A 160 -23.58 9.52 -37.73
C ALA A 160 -23.43 8.88 -39.14
N ALA A 161 -22.39 8.05 -39.34
CA ALA A 161 -22.22 7.31 -40.59
C ALA A 161 -23.30 6.24 -40.79
N ASN A 162 -23.67 5.51 -39.74
CA ASN A 162 -24.76 4.53 -39.80
C ASN A 162 -26.14 5.17 -40.08
N ASN A 163 -26.42 6.32 -39.47
CA ASN A 163 -27.66 7.05 -39.77
C ASN A 163 -27.72 7.57 -41.21
N LYS A 164 -26.57 7.92 -41.78
CA LYS A 164 -26.50 8.36 -43.20
C LYS A 164 -26.69 7.16 -44.15
N ALA A 165 -26.17 5.98 -43.81
CA ALA A 165 -26.35 4.75 -44.58
C ALA A 165 -27.83 4.26 -44.54
N SER A 166 -28.50 4.32 -43.39
CA SER A 166 -29.92 3.94 -43.27
C SER A 166 -30.85 4.90 -44.01
N ASN A 167 -30.54 6.22 -44.02
CA ASN A 167 -31.35 7.16 -44.80
C ASN A 167 -31.17 7.00 -46.31
N ILE A 168 -30.03 6.53 -46.79
CA ILE A 168 -29.81 6.21 -48.22
C ILE A 168 -30.58 4.95 -48.61
N SER A 169 -30.65 3.94 -47.75
CA SER A 169 -31.44 2.72 -48.06
C SER A 169 -32.92 2.93 -48.07
N VAL A 170 -33.45 3.85 -47.25
CA VAL A 170 -34.86 4.23 -47.25
C VAL A 170 -35.22 5.01 -48.51
N ALA A 171 -34.32 5.87 -48.99
CA ALA A 171 -34.53 6.65 -50.23
C ALA A 171 -34.50 5.77 -51.50
N CYS A 172 -33.73 4.66 -51.51
CA CYS A 172 -33.73 3.72 -52.64
C CYS A 172 -34.96 2.82 -52.70
N ASN A 173 -35.68 2.63 -51.61
CA ASN A 173 -36.86 1.76 -51.59
C ASN A 173 -38.16 2.46 -52.02
N GLN A 174 -38.12 3.77 -52.32
CA GLN A 174 -39.29 4.54 -52.79
C GLN A 174 -39.34 4.72 -54.31
N LEU A 175 -38.50 4.06 -55.08
CA LEU A 175 -38.44 4.16 -56.54
C LEU A 175 -38.65 2.80 -57.23
N VAL A 176 -39.73 2.10 -56.90
CA VAL A 176 -40.19 0.94 -57.72
C VAL A 176 -41.68 1.14 -57.97
N PRO A 177 -42.13 1.35 -59.21
CA PRO A 177 -43.54 1.44 -59.51
C PRO A 177 -44.18 0.03 -59.54
N ASP A 178 -45.41 -0.02 -59.00
CA ASP A 178 -46.33 -1.16 -59.02
C ASP A 178 -46.36 -1.87 -60.37
N THR A 179 -46.08 -3.18 -60.34
CA THR A 179 -46.61 -4.12 -61.34
C THR A 179 -47.12 -5.35 -60.61
N GLN A 180 -48.46 -5.39 -60.55
CA GLN A 180 -49.22 -6.56 -60.15
C GLN A 180 -48.84 -7.76 -61.00
N LEU A 181 -48.69 -8.96 -60.38
CA LEU A 181 -49.23 -10.19 -60.91
C LEU A 181 -49.36 -11.26 -59.80
N ASN A 182 -50.55 -11.79 -59.75
CA ASN A 182 -51.10 -12.88 -58.98
C ASN A 182 -50.22 -14.17 -58.91
N GLY A 183 -50.37 -14.91 -57.81
CA GLY A 183 -50.15 -16.33 -57.87
C GLY A 183 -49.80 -17.02 -56.55
N SER A 184 -50.83 -17.46 -55.83
CA SER A 184 -50.98 -18.71 -55.10
C SER A 184 -49.89 -19.19 -54.12
N SER A 185 -50.30 -19.21 -52.88
CA SER A 185 -50.29 -20.37 -51.93
C SER A 185 -49.02 -21.21 -51.78
N GLN A 186 -48.44 -21.21 -50.62
CA GLN A 186 -48.44 -22.36 -49.72
C GLN A 186 -47.82 -22.04 -48.37
N ARG A 187 -48.56 -22.40 -47.35
CA ARG A 187 -48.13 -22.46 -45.95
C ARG A 187 -47.10 -23.57 -45.79
N ILE A 188 -46.09 -23.35 -45.02
CA ILE A 188 -45.62 -24.40 -44.09
C ILE A 188 -45.18 -23.69 -42.78
N SER A 189 -45.80 -24.17 -41.74
CA SER A 189 -45.62 -23.90 -40.34
C SER A 189 -44.34 -24.56 -39.81
N SER A 190 -43.97 -24.11 -38.67
CA SER A 190 -43.24 -24.81 -37.58
C SER A 190 -41.80 -24.34 -37.42
N THR A 191 -41.36 -24.00 -36.32
CA THR A 191 -41.50 -24.37 -34.93
C THR A 191 -40.30 -23.77 -34.20
N THR A 192 -40.53 -23.03 -33.23
CA THR A 192 -39.97 -22.77 -31.91
C THR A 192 -38.56 -23.26 -31.52
N PRO A 193 -38.04 -22.78 -30.40
CA PRO A 193 -36.65 -22.50 -30.08
C PRO A 193 -36.02 -23.59 -29.19
N MET A 194 -34.75 -23.56 -29.04
CA MET A 194 -34.01 -24.23 -27.93
C MET A 194 -32.92 -23.31 -27.47
N GLU A 195 -33.03 -22.80 -26.27
CA GLU A 195 -32.52 -23.30 -24.98
C GLU A 195 -30.98 -23.48 -24.96
N ILE A 196 -30.34 -22.59 -24.25
CA ILE A 196 -29.55 -22.73 -23.03
C ILE A 196 -28.85 -24.07 -22.85
N GLU A 197 -27.53 -24.05 -22.78
CA GLU A 197 -26.84 -24.85 -21.77
C GLU A 197 -25.52 -24.18 -21.31
N GLU A 198 -25.52 -23.98 -20.07
CA GLU A 198 -24.44 -23.76 -19.12
C GLU A 198 -23.55 -25.02 -19.11
N SER A 199 -22.26 -24.86 -19.22
CA SER A 199 -21.32 -25.94 -18.93
C SER A 199 -20.20 -25.49 -18.03
N THR A 200 -20.43 -25.70 -16.77
CA THR A 200 -19.45 -25.88 -15.71
C THR A 200 -18.53 -27.06 -16.05
N ALA A 201 -17.23 -26.85 -16.06
CA ALA A 201 -16.28 -27.96 -16.00
C ALA A 201 -15.11 -27.61 -15.07
N MET A 202 -15.15 -28.23 -13.92
CA MET A 202 -14.02 -28.54 -13.05
C MET A 202 -13.01 -29.48 -13.77
N GLY A 203 -11.74 -29.29 -13.41
CA GLY A 203 -10.68 -30.28 -13.69
C GLY A 203 -9.37 -29.74 -13.12
N SER A 204 -8.96 -29.96 -11.96
CA SER A 204 -8.37 -31.11 -11.28
C SER A 204 -7.14 -31.71 -11.97
N GLY A 205 -5.99 -31.61 -11.27
CA GLY A 205 -4.86 -32.53 -11.30
C GLY A 205 -3.68 -32.04 -12.15
N ILE A 206 -2.48 -32.06 -11.69
CA ILE A 206 -1.61 -33.13 -11.22
C ILE A 206 -0.21 -32.56 -10.92
N VAL A 207 0.25 -32.71 -9.74
CA VAL A 207 1.52 -33.22 -9.20
C VAL A 207 2.68 -33.42 -10.21
N GLY A 208 3.80 -32.83 -9.89
CA GLY A 208 5.10 -33.09 -10.50
C GLY A 208 6.25 -32.79 -9.55
N SER A 209 6.61 -33.72 -8.69
CA SER A 209 7.84 -33.78 -7.91
C SER A 209 9.06 -34.00 -8.79
N SER A 210 10.19 -33.35 -8.46
CA SER A 210 11.56 -33.85 -8.58
C SER A 210 12.48 -32.80 -8.01
N SER A 211 13.05 -32.93 -6.87
CA SER A 211 14.11 -33.78 -6.36
C SER A 211 15.52 -33.45 -6.89
N LEU A 212 16.37 -33.09 -5.88
CA LEU A 212 17.82 -33.26 -5.77
C LEU A 212 18.73 -32.30 -6.58
N LYS A 213 19.67 -31.53 -5.97
CA LYS A 213 20.89 -32.02 -5.31
C LYS A 213 21.72 -30.84 -4.79
N ALA A 214 22.16 -30.94 -3.57
CA ALA A 214 23.34 -30.21 -3.05
C ALA A 214 24.64 -30.86 -3.57
N PRO A 215 25.81 -30.28 -3.50
CA PRO A 215 26.53 -30.12 -2.22
C PRO A 215 26.77 -28.71 -1.76
#